data_d5b192b28b346f6312e2344217abb5a4
#
_entry.id   d5b192b28b346f6312e2344217abb5a4
#
_cell.length_a   1.000
_cell.length_b   1.000
_cell.length_c   1.000
_cell.angle_alpha   90.00
_cell.angle_beta   90.00
_cell.angle_gamma   90.00
#
_symmetry.space_group_name_H-M   'P 1'
#
loop_
_entity.id
_entity.type
_entity.pdbx_description
1 polymer ?
#
loop_
_entity_poly.entity_id
_entity_poly.type
_entity_poly.pdbx_seq_one_letter_code
_entity_poly.pdbx_strand_id
1 'polypeptide(L)'
;MLVADDHPAMVEAICDTLAGEGIEILGRAVDGEEALAKIEKRRPSVAVIDLRMPRISGIEATRRLARTAPDTAVVLYTAYGDRALLTEAIDAGARGFVLKEAPLADLVRAVQLIADGGSYVDPVLAGALATADAAAHLPALTQRERDVLRLLADGLTNEEIGAQLFISPETVRTHIRKAMTKLEADTRTQAVATALRQSLIA
;
A
#
# COMPACT_ATOMS: atom_id res chain seq x y z
N MET A 1 13.69 9.03 -20.21
CA MET A 1 12.48 8.72 -19.44
C MET A 1 11.25 9.49 -19.92
N LEU A 2 10.03 9.20 -19.40
CA LEU A 2 8.80 9.96 -19.69
C LEU A 2 8.17 10.45 -18.38
N VAL A 3 7.57 11.66 -18.41
CA VAL A 3 6.86 12.26 -17.27
C VAL A 3 5.41 12.51 -17.65
N ALA A 4 4.46 12.11 -16.80
CA ALA A 4 3.02 12.27 -16.99
C ALA A 4 2.36 12.83 -15.73
N ASP A 5 1.74 14.00 -15.83
CA ASP A 5 0.99 14.66 -14.76
C ASP A 5 -0.02 15.63 -15.41
N ASP A 6 -1.22 15.75 -14.87
CA ASP A 6 -2.24 16.66 -15.41
C ASP A 6 -2.00 18.13 -15.04
N HIS A 7 -0.95 18.43 -14.26
CA HIS A 7 -0.50 19.76 -13.92
C HIS A 7 0.76 20.14 -14.74
N PRO A 8 0.65 20.95 -15.80
CA PRO A 8 1.77 21.28 -16.68
C PRO A 8 3.00 21.86 -15.97
N ALA A 9 2.78 22.71 -14.96
CA ALA A 9 3.87 23.28 -14.16
C ALA A 9 4.65 22.22 -13.38
N MET A 10 3.97 21.16 -12.91
CA MET A 10 4.61 20.04 -12.25
C MET A 10 5.46 19.22 -13.24
N VAL A 11 4.91 18.95 -14.42
CA VAL A 11 5.65 18.27 -15.50
C VAL A 11 6.93 19.02 -15.84
N GLU A 12 6.84 20.36 -15.96
CA GLU A 12 8.01 21.21 -16.28
C GLU A 12 9.06 21.12 -15.16
N ALA A 13 8.67 21.34 -13.90
CA ALA A 13 9.57 21.29 -12.75
C ALA A 13 10.28 19.94 -12.62
N ILE A 14 9.56 18.82 -12.79
CA ILE A 14 10.12 17.47 -12.76
C ILE A 14 11.10 17.29 -13.91
N CYS A 15 10.72 17.66 -15.13
CA CYS A 15 11.58 17.50 -16.30
C CYS A 15 12.86 18.32 -16.19
N ASP A 16 12.78 19.56 -15.71
CA ASP A 16 13.95 20.44 -15.55
C ASP A 16 14.88 19.89 -14.47
N THR A 17 14.34 19.42 -13.35
CA THR A 17 15.15 18.82 -12.28
C THR A 17 15.86 17.55 -12.78
N LEU A 18 15.15 16.66 -13.44
CA LEU A 18 15.72 15.41 -13.93
C LEU A 18 16.74 15.63 -15.07
N ALA A 19 16.46 16.60 -15.96
CA ALA A 19 17.41 16.98 -17.02
C ALA A 19 18.68 17.61 -16.44
N GLY A 20 18.59 18.39 -15.36
CA GLY A 20 19.72 18.94 -14.61
C GLY A 20 20.65 17.85 -14.04
N GLU A 21 20.11 16.68 -13.72
CA GLU A 21 20.84 15.49 -13.26
C GLU A 21 21.30 14.57 -14.43
N GLY A 22 21.23 15.05 -15.65
CA GLY A 22 21.67 14.31 -16.83
C GLY A 22 20.72 13.22 -17.32
N ILE A 23 19.47 13.21 -16.85
CA ILE A 23 18.47 12.22 -17.25
C ILE A 23 17.74 12.69 -18.51
N GLU A 24 17.80 11.92 -19.59
CA GLU A 24 17.17 12.25 -20.86
C GLU A 24 15.64 12.14 -20.78
N ILE A 25 14.94 13.24 -21.10
CA ILE A 25 13.47 13.30 -21.14
C ILE A 25 12.99 12.99 -22.56
N LEU A 26 12.45 11.79 -22.76
CA LEU A 26 11.94 11.33 -24.05
C LEU A 26 10.50 11.83 -24.33
N GLY A 27 9.76 12.22 -23.30
CA GLY A 27 8.40 12.71 -23.50
C GLY A 27 7.74 13.25 -22.24
N ARG A 28 6.67 14.04 -22.48
CA ARG A 28 5.78 14.60 -21.46
C ARG A 28 4.36 14.22 -21.84
N ALA A 29 3.49 13.98 -20.87
CA ALA A 29 2.06 13.70 -21.07
C ALA A 29 1.23 14.41 -20.00
N VAL A 30 0.00 14.75 -20.33
CA VAL A 30 -0.93 15.44 -19.43
C VAL A 30 -2.09 14.57 -18.96
N ASP A 31 -2.14 13.33 -19.39
CA ASP A 31 -3.13 12.33 -18.98
C ASP A 31 -2.63 10.90 -19.24
N GLY A 32 -3.39 9.92 -18.72
CA GLY A 32 -3.01 8.52 -18.79
C GLY A 32 -3.04 7.91 -20.18
N GLU A 33 -3.93 8.35 -21.08
CA GLU A 33 -3.99 7.84 -22.47
C GLU A 33 -2.79 8.32 -23.29
N GLU A 34 -2.48 9.60 -23.17
CA GLU A 34 -1.31 10.20 -23.80
C GLU A 34 -0.02 9.55 -23.28
N ALA A 35 0.06 9.31 -21.96
CA ALA A 35 1.19 8.64 -21.33
C ALA A 35 1.40 7.23 -21.94
N LEU A 36 0.34 6.42 -22.00
CA LEU A 36 0.40 5.08 -22.59
C LEU A 36 0.87 5.11 -24.03
N ALA A 37 0.25 5.93 -24.87
CA ALA A 37 0.59 6.02 -26.29
C ALA A 37 2.07 6.43 -26.50
N LYS A 38 2.57 7.39 -25.71
CA LYS A 38 3.95 7.85 -25.81
C LYS A 38 4.95 6.83 -25.26
N ILE A 39 4.62 6.13 -24.15
CA ILE A 39 5.48 5.10 -23.57
C ILE A 39 5.59 3.91 -24.55
N GLU A 40 4.47 3.43 -25.09
CA GLU A 40 4.46 2.33 -26.06
C GLU A 40 5.28 2.65 -27.32
N LYS A 41 5.23 3.90 -27.76
CA LYS A 41 5.98 4.36 -28.96
C LYS A 41 7.47 4.57 -28.69
N ARG A 42 7.81 5.15 -27.52
CA ARG A 42 9.18 5.63 -27.23
C ARG A 42 10.01 4.67 -26.39
N ARG A 43 9.35 3.73 -25.73
CA ARG A 43 9.97 2.71 -24.87
C ARG A 43 11.00 3.27 -23.89
N PRO A 44 10.63 4.25 -23.04
CA PRO A 44 11.54 4.76 -22.03
C PRO A 44 11.86 3.67 -21.02
N SER A 45 13.09 3.67 -20.46
CA SER A 45 13.44 2.77 -19.35
C SER A 45 12.65 3.04 -18.08
N VAL A 46 12.32 4.31 -17.81
CA VAL A 46 11.54 4.73 -16.64
C VAL A 46 10.43 5.69 -17.06
N ALA A 47 9.25 5.57 -16.48
CA ALA A 47 8.15 6.52 -16.58
C ALA A 47 7.74 6.99 -15.18
N VAL A 48 7.71 8.31 -14.97
CA VAL A 48 7.11 8.96 -13.78
C VAL A 48 5.69 9.33 -14.13
N ILE A 49 4.71 8.83 -13.37
CA ILE A 49 3.29 8.95 -13.68
C ILE A 49 2.55 9.40 -12.43
N ASP A 50 1.75 10.50 -12.53
CA ASP A 50 0.84 10.86 -11.46
C ASP A 50 -0.26 9.80 -11.30
N LEU A 51 -0.65 9.57 -10.07
CA LEU A 51 -1.69 8.60 -9.74
C LEU A 51 -3.07 9.06 -10.21
N ARG A 52 -3.36 10.37 -10.10
CA ARG A 52 -4.65 10.94 -10.46
C ARG A 52 -4.55 11.79 -11.71
N MET A 53 -4.88 11.20 -12.84
CA MET A 53 -4.95 11.89 -14.11
C MET A 53 -6.33 11.68 -14.76
N PRO A 54 -6.76 12.60 -15.65
CA PRO A 54 -7.95 12.39 -16.45
C PRO A 54 -7.88 11.14 -17.32
N ARG A 55 -9.04 10.60 -17.69
CA ARG A 55 -9.25 9.44 -18.56
C ARG A 55 -8.76 8.13 -17.96
N ILE A 56 -7.48 7.97 -17.71
CA ILE A 56 -6.87 6.76 -17.15
C ILE A 56 -6.01 7.15 -15.95
N SER A 57 -6.25 6.54 -14.79
CA SER A 57 -5.43 6.75 -13.60
C SER A 57 -4.02 6.17 -13.76
N GLY A 58 -3.05 6.67 -12.97
CA GLY A 58 -1.68 6.16 -12.99
C GLY A 58 -1.60 4.66 -12.66
N ILE A 59 -2.42 4.16 -11.74
CA ILE A 59 -2.48 2.73 -11.42
C ILE A 59 -2.96 1.91 -12.61
N GLU A 60 -4.04 2.34 -13.27
CA GLU A 60 -4.54 1.63 -14.45
C GLU A 60 -3.56 1.71 -15.61
N ALA A 61 -2.90 2.87 -15.80
CA ALA A 61 -1.82 3.00 -16.79
C ALA A 61 -0.68 2.01 -16.48
N THR A 62 -0.25 1.92 -15.22
CA THR A 62 0.78 0.97 -14.77
C THR A 62 0.40 -0.47 -15.08
N ARG A 63 -0.85 -0.86 -14.77
CA ARG A 63 -1.37 -2.22 -15.03
C ARG A 63 -1.37 -2.57 -16.53
N ARG A 64 -1.69 -1.61 -17.40
CA ARG A 64 -1.61 -1.78 -18.85
C ARG A 64 -0.18 -1.88 -19.33
N LEU A 65 0.70 -0.99 -18.86
CA LEU A 65 2.13 -0.98 -19.22
C LEU A 65 2.84 -2.26 -18.83
N ALA A 66 2.48 -2.90 -17.73
CA ALA A 66 3.03 -4.20 -17.35
C ALA A 66 2.83 -5.28 -18.45
N ARG A 67 1.84 -5.11 -19.33
CA ARG A 67 1.57 -6.01 -20.46
C ARG A 67 2.11 -5.50 -21.79
N THR A 68 1.99 -4.18 -22.06
CA THR A 68 2.30 -3.58 -23.36
C THR A 68 3.72 -3.02 -23.45
N ALA A 69 4.35 -2.68 -22.32
CA ALA A 69 5.71 -2.16 -22.23
C ALA A 69 6.42 -2.65 -20.96
N PRO A 70 6.63 -3.97 -20.79
CA PRO A 70 7.14 -4.56 -19.54
C PRO A 70 8.56 -4.11 -19.18
N ASP A 71 9.33 -3.63 -20.15
CA ASP A 71 10.67 -3.09 -19.92
C ASP A 71 10.69 -1.65 -19.39
N THR A 72 9.52 -0.97 -19.38
CA THR A 72 9.38 0.36 -18.81
C THR A 72 9.04 0.25 -17.32
N ALA A 73 9.95 0.64 -16.46
CA ALA A 73 9.69 0.70 -15.03
C ALA A 73 8.84 1.93 -14.67
N VAL A 74 7.77 1.75 -13.90
CA VAL A 74 6.87 2.84 -13.52
C VAL A 74 7.16 3.31 -12.10
N VAL A 75 7.32 4.64 -11.95
CA VAL A 75 7.33 5.37 -10.68
C VAL A 75 6.01 6.13 -10.57
N LEU A 76 5.20 5.82 -9.59
CA LEU A 76 4.02 6.63 -9.26
C LEU A 76 4.44 7.82 -8.38
N TYR A 77 4.12 9.02 -8.82
CA TYR A 77 4.42 10.27 -8.12
C TYR A 77 3.13 11.00 -7.79
N THR A 78 2.77 11.09 -6.52
CA THR A 78 1.41 11.47 -6.13
C THR A 78 1.35 12.29 -4.84
N ALA A 79 0.35 13.19 -4.73
CA ALA A 79 0.00 13.88 -3.49
C ALA A 79 -0.75 12.97 -2.49
N TYR A 80 -1.12 11.75 -2.89
CA TYR A 80 -1.92 10.84 -2.08
C TYR A 80 -1.12 9.57 -1.76
N GLY A 81 -0.90 9.34 -0.47
CA GLY A 81 -0.16 8.17 -0.02
C GLY A 81 -0.86 7.51 1.16
N ASP A 82 -1.71 6.53 0.87
CA ASP A 82 -2.20 5.60 1.87
C ASP A 82 -1.78 4.16 1.54
N ARG A 83 -1.94 3.28 2.51
CA ARG A 83 -1.54 1.88 2.39
C ARG A 83 -2.29 1.15 1.26
N ALA A 84 -3.58 1.43 1.07
CA ALA A 84 -4.39 0.75 0.08
C ALA A 84 -3.91 1.10 -1.33
N LEU A 85 -3.65 2.38 -1.59
CA LEU A 85 -3.09 2.87 -2.85
C LEU A 85 -1.70 2.30 -3.13
N LEU A 86 -0.84 2.22 -2.10
CA LEU A 86 0.50 1.64 -2.26
C LEU A 86 0.42 0.15 -2.60
N THR A 87 -0.45 -0.62 -1.92
CA THR A 87 -0.66 -2.03 -2.22
C THR A 87 -1.18 -2.21 -3.65
N GLU A 88 -2.17 -1.42 -4.06
CA GLU A 88 -2.72 -1.47 -5.41
C GLU A 88 -1.67 -1.09 -6.48
N ALA A 89 -0.80 -0.12 -6.18
CA ALA A 89 0.31 0.27 -7.05
C ALA A 89 1.32 -0.87 -7.26
N ILE A 90 1.70 -1.55 -6.19
CA ILE A 90 2.60 -2.71 -6.23
C ILE A 90 1.98 -3.84 -7.03
N ASP A 91 0.70 -4.17 -6.78
CA ASP A 91 -0.04 -5.21 -7.50
C ASP A 91 -0.21 -4.87 -8.99
N ALA A 92 -0.28 -3.59 -9.33
CA ALA A 92 -0.29 -3.12 -10.72
C ALA A 92 1.07 -3.23 -11.42
N GLY A 93 2.16 -3.44 -10.67
CA GLY A 93 3.52 -3.58 -11.19
C GLY A 93 4.38 -2.31 -11.11
N ALA A 94 3.98 -1.31 -10.31
CA ALA A 94 4.83 -0.14 -10.05
C ALA A 94 6.13 -0.55 -9.35
N ARG A 95 7.25 0.03 -9.77
CA ARG A 95 8.56 -0.16 -9.15
C ARG A 95 8.92 0.96 -8.18
N GLY A 96 8.25 2.11 -8.30
CA GLY A 96 8.43 3.24 -7.41
C GLY A 96 7.13 3.85 -6.95
N PHE A 97 7.13 4.35 -5.72
CA PHE A 97 6.06 5.15 -5.17
C PHE A 97 6.68 6.31 -4.38
N VAL A 98 6.46 7.55 -4.82
CA VAL A 98 7.03 8.77 -4.25
C VAL A 98 5.93 9.78 -4.00
N LEU A 99 5.95 10.43 -2.84
CA LEU A 99 5.00 11.49 -2.50
C LEU A 99 5.40 12.82 -3.11
N LYS A 100 4.42 13.62 -3.57
CA LYS A 100 4.65 14.98 -4.11
C LYS A 100 5.10 15.98 -3.04
N GLU A 101 4.86 15.68 -1.75
CA GLU A 101 5.36 16.44 -0.62
C GLU A 101 6.85 16.18 -0.33
N ALA A 102 7.41 15.07 -0.83
CA ALA A 102 8.83 14.79 -0.71
C ALA A 102 9.67 15.75 -1.56
N PRO A 103 10.91 16.07 -1.16
CA PRO A 103 11.82 16.83 -2.00
C PRO A 103 12.01 16.20 -3.38
N LEU A 104 12.13 17.01 -4.45
CA LEU A 104 12.39 16.50 -5.80
C LEU A 104 13.68 15.66 -5.88
N ALA A 105 14.64 15.89 -4.99
CA ALA A 105 15.84 15.05 -4.87
C ALA A 105 15.52 13.58 -4.56
N ASP A 106 14.44 13.31 -3.82
CA ASP A 106 13.99 11.94 -3.55
C ASP A 106 13.39 11.29 -4.79
N LEU A 107 12.69 12.05 -5.64
CA LEU A 107 12.22 11.58 -6.94
C LEU A 107 13.42 11.25 -7.87
N VAL A 108 14.44 12.12 -7.91
CA VAL A 108 15.67 11.86 -8.67
C VAL A 108 16.31 10.54 -8.21
N ARG A 109 16.50 10.39 -6.90
CA ARG A 109 17.04 9.17 -6.30
C ARG A 109 16.23 7.93 -6.64
N ALA A 110 14.89 8.02 -6.56
CA ALA A 110 13.99 6.93 -6.90
C ALA A 110 14.16 6.53 -8.38
N VAL A 111 14.19 7.51 -9.29
CA VAL A 111 14.35 7.28 -10.73
C VAL A 111 15.69 6.59 -11.03
N GLN A 112 16.79 7.05 -10.44
CA GLN A 112 18.12 6.46 -10.62
C GLN A 112 18.15 5.01 -10.12
N LEU A 113 17.68 4.76 -8.89
CA LEU A 113 17.63 3.43 -8.31
C LEU A 113 16.79 2.45 -9.16
N ILE A 114 15.68 2.93 -9.69
CA ILE A 114 14.78 2.12 -10.52
C ILE A 114 15.34 1.88 -11.92
N ALA A 115 16.06 2.83 -12.48
CA ALA A 115 16.78 2.65 -13.74
C ALA A 115 17.84 1.54 -13.64
N ASP A 116 18.45 1.37 -12.45
CA ASP A 116 19.41 0.30 -12.14
C ASP A 116 18.72 -1.04 -11.76
N GLY A 117 17.41 -1.14 -11.93
CA GLY A 117 16.63 -2.37 -11.68
C GLY A 117 16.13 -2.54 -10.24
N GLY A 118 16.34 -1.57 -9.36
CA GLY A 118 15.83 -1.55 -7.98
C GLY A 118 14.36 -1.19 -7.87
N SER A 119 13.92 -0.95 -6.64
CA SER A 119 12.59 -0.43 -6.30
C SER A 119 12.70 0.66 -5.24
N TYR A 120 11.74 1.57 -5.19
CA TYR A 120 11.71 2.66 -4.23
C TYR A 120 10.31 2.88 -3.67
N VAL A 121 10.21 2.95 -2.36
CA VAL A 121 8.98 3.38 -1.66
C VAL A 121 9.36 4.55 -0.77
N ASP A 122 8.57 5.62 -0.84
CA ASP A 122 8.74 6.78 0.02
C ASP A 122 8.88 6.38 1.50
N PRO A 123 9.89 6.87 2.24
CA PRO A 123 10.14 6.48 3.62
C PRO A 123 8.93 6.71 4.56
N VAL A 124 8.12 7.74 4.32
CA VAL A 124 6.90 8.01 5.10
C VAL A 124 5.90 6.87 4.93
N LEU A 125 5.73 6.38 3.70
CA LEU A 125 4.84 5.26 3.40
C LEU A 125 5.44 3.92 3.81
N ALA A 126 6.73 3.73 3.64
CA ALA A 126 7.43 2.54 4.12
C ALA A 126 7.30 2.40 5.64
N GLY A 127 7.41 3.51 6.39
CA GLY A 127 7.15 3.55 7.82
C GLY A 127 5.71 3.18 8.18
N ALA A 128 4.72 3.67 7.43
CA ALA A 128 3.32 3.31 7.62
C ALA A 128 3.03 1.84 7.29
N LEU A 129 3.75 1.24 6.32
CA LEU A 129 3.71 -0.19 6.06
C LEU A 129 4.37 -0.99 7.19
N ALA A 130 5.55 -0.59 7.66
CA ALA A 130 6.29 -1.28 8.72
C ALA A 130 5.52 -1.27 10.05
N THR A 131 4.87 -0.15 10.39
CA THR A 131 3.99 -0.07 11.56
C THR A 131 2.70 -0.87 11.38
N ALA A 132 2.19 -0.99 10.15
CA ALA A 132 1.04 -1.82 9.84
C ALA A 132 1.41 -3.31 9.69
N ASP A 133 2.62 -3.65 9.24
CA ASP A 133 3.16 -5.02 9.29
C ASP A 133 3.48 -5.43 10.74
N ALA A 134 3.89 -4.53 11.61
CA ALA A 134 3.95 -4.80 13.04
C ALA A 134 2.53 -5.03 13.62
N ALA A 135 1.51 -4.32 13.11
CA ALA A 135 0.10 -4.58 13.44
C ALA A 135 -0.50 -5.77 12.66
N ALA A 136 0.03 -6.11 11.49
CA ALA A 136 -0.37 -7.29 10.69
C ALA A 136 0.43 -8.54 11.04
N HIS A 137 1.51 -8.41 11.82
CA HIS A 137 2.23 -9.52 12.47
C HIS A 137 1.73 -9.83 13.88
N LEU A 138 0.67 -9.18 14.34
CA LEU A 138 -0.18 -9.81 15.33
C LEU A 138 -0.81 -11.02 14.63
N PRO A 139 -0.50 -12.25 15.06
CA PRO A 139 -1.01 -13.42 14.39
C PRO A 139 -2.52 -13.32 14.32
N ALA A 140 -3.09 -13.33 13.11
CA ALA A 140 -4.51 -13.13 12.89
C ALA A 140 -5.31 -14.03 13.84
N LEU A 141 -6.38 -13.49 14.43
CA LEU A 141 -7.26 -14.29 15.27
C LEU A 141 -7.76 -15.49 14.46
N THR A 142 -7.60 -16.68 15.00
CA THR A 142 -8.21 -17.86 14.41
C THR A 142 -9.75 -17.74 14.45
N GLN A 143 -10.45 -18.51 13.62
CA GLN A 143 -11.92 -18.54 13.67
C GLN A 143 -12.41 -18.84 15.09
N ARG A 144 -11.77 -19.77 15.79
CA ARG A 144 -12.13 -20.17 17.15
C ARG A 144 -11.92 -19.06 18.19
N GLU A 145 -10.86 -18.29 18.04
CA GLU A 145 -10.60 -17.12 18.90
C GLU A 145 -11.64 -16.01 18.64
N ARG A 146 -12.06 -15.79 17.40
CA ARG A 146 -13.14 -14.86 17.06
C ARG A 146 -14.48 -15.31 17.65
N ASP A 147 -14.84 -16.58 17.51
CA ASP A 147 -16.09 -17.11 18.06
C ASP A 147 -16.14 -16.94 19.58
N VAL A 148 -15.02 -17.26 20.26
CA VAL A 148 -14.91 -17.07 21.71
C VAL A 148 -15.03 -15.60 22.11
N LEU A 149 -14.37 -14.67 21.39
CA LEU A 149 -14.46 -13.24 21.69
C LEU A 149 -15.85 -12.65 21.43
N ARG A 150 -16.59 -13.14 20.41
CA ARG A 150 -17.99 -12.74 20.18
C ARG A 150 -18.87 -13.09 21.36
N LEU A 151 -18.85 -14.35 21.76
CA LEU A 151 -19.65 -14.82 22.89
C LEU A 151 -19.25 -14.14 24.22
N LEU A 152 -17.96 -13.79 24.36
CA LEU A 152 -17.47 -13.01 25.49
C LEU A 152 -18.00 -11.57 25.44
N ALA A 153 -18.13 -10.97 24.24
CA ALA A 153 -18.74 -9.65 24.03
C ALA A 153 -20.23 -9.63 24.37
N ASP A 154 -20.91 -10.76 24.13
CA ASP A 154 -22.32 -10.98 24.52
C ASP A 154 -22.49 -11.22 26.04
N GLY A 155 -21.41 -11.22 26.80
CA GLY A 155 -21.41 -11.33 28.27
C GLY A 155 -21.44 -12.76 28.82
N LEU A 156 -21.21 -13.77 27.98
CA LEU A 156 -21.23 -15.17 28.41
C LEU A 156 -20.02 -15.52 29.28
N THR A 157 -20.23 -16.43 30.23
CA THR A 157 -19.18 -17.04 31.05
C THR A 157 -18.38 -18.09 30.26
N ASN A 158 -17.21 -18.48 30.76
CA ASN A 158 -16.41 -19.53 30.10
C ASN A 158 -17.16 -20.87 30.01
N GLU A 159 -18.00 -21.17 30.98
CA GLU A 159 -18.84 -22.35 31.06
C GLU A 159 -19.90 -22.33 29.93
N GLU A 160 -20.60 -21.21 29.77
CA GLU A 160 -21.62 -21.01 28.74
C GLU A 160 -21.00 -21.01 27.34
N ILE A 161 -19.87 -20.33 27.15
CA ILE A 161 -19.11 -20.34 25.89
C ILE A 161 -18.67 -21.79 25.58
N GLY A 162 -18.14 -22.50 26.57
CA GLY A 162 -17.73 -23.89 26.42
C GLY A 162 -18.86 -24.80 25.98
N ALA A 163 -20.05 -24.65 26.60
CA ALA A 163 -21.25 -25.38 26.23
C ALA A 163 -21.69 -25.09 24.78
N GLN A 164 -21.73 -23.81 24.37
CA GLN A 164 -22.13 -23.43 23.01
C GLN A 164 -21.12 -23.91 21.94
N LEU A 165 -19.85 -23.87 22.26
CA LEU A 165 -18.79 -24.22 21.32
C LEU A 165 -18.34 -25.68 21.40
N PHE A 166 -18.95 -26.49 22.26
CA PHE A 166 -18.61 -27.92 22.51
C PHE A 166 -17.15 -28.12 22.90
N ILE A 167 -16.61 -27.27 23.79
CA ILE A 167 -15.25 -27.34 24.33
C ILE A 167 -15.25 -27.12 25.83
N SER A 168 -14.16 -27.53 26.52
CA SER A 168 -14.06 -27.32 27.95
C SER A 168 -13.90 -25.83 28.31
N PRO A 169 -14.34 -25.38 29.49
CA PRO A 169 -14.09 -24.03 29.97
C PRO A 169 -12.59 -23.65 30.02
N GLU A 170 -11.72 -24.63 30.25
CA GLU A 170 -10.28 -24.44 30.24
C GLU A 170 -9.75 -24.19 28.82
N THR A 171 -10.35 -24.85 27.82
CA THR A 171 -10.05 -24.59 26.39
C THR A 171 -10.50 -23.17 26.01
N VAL A 172 -11.67 -22.71 26.49
CA VAL A 172 -12.14 -21.32 26.29
C VAL A 172 -11.12 -20.33 26.87
N ARG A 173 -10.67 -20.56 28.11
CA ARG A 173 -9.66 -19.73 28.77
C ARG A 173 -8.35 -19.65 27.96
N THR A 174 -7.96 -20.77 27.36
CA THR A 174 -6.78 -20.84 26.50
C THR A 174 -6.93 -19.98 25.23
N HIS A 175 -8.11 -20.04 24.58
CA HIS A 175 -8.40 -19.22 23.40
C HIS A 175 -8.44 -17.74 23.76
N ILE A 176 -9.05 -17.33 24.88
CA ILE A 176 -9.06 -15.95 25.36
C ILE A 176 -7.63 -15.45 25.58
N ARG A 177 -6.77 -16.23 26.26
CA ARG A 177 -5.36 -15.85 26.49
C ARG A 177 -4.58 -15.67 25.20
N LYS A 178 -4.75 -16.56 24.23
CA LYS A 178 -4.13 -16.46 22.91
C LYS A 178 -4.62 -15.23 22.15
N ALA A 179 -5.93 -14.95 22.20
CA ALA A 179 -6.51 -13.76 21.59
C ALA A 179 -6.01 -12.48 22.26
N MET A 180 -5.91 -12.43 23.58
CA MET A 180 -5.34 -11.31 24.33
C MET A 180 -3.90 -11.03 23.90
N THR A 181 -3.05 -12.07 23.82
CA THR A 181 -1.67 -11.91 23.33
C THR A 181 -1.63 -11.35 21.91
N LYS A 182 -2.48 -11.85 21.03
CA LYS A 182 -2.56 -11.40 19.63
C LYS A 182 -3.08 -9.97 19.45
N LEU A 183 -3.92 -9.51 20.39
CA LEU A 183 -4.50 -8.17 20.38
C LEU A 183 -3.74 -7.19 21.28
N GLU A 184 -2.61 -7.63 21.86
CA GLU A 184 -1.81 -6.85 22.84
C GLU A 184 -2.68 -6.27 23.96
N ALA A 185 -3.61 -7.09 24.47
CA ALA A 185 -4.57 -6.71 25.50
C ALA A 185 -4.18 -7.31 26.86
N ASP A 186 -4.16 -6.48 27.90
CA ASP A 186 -3.84 -6.90 29.26
C ASP A 186 -5.06 -7.53 29.97
N THR A 187 -6.28 -7.22 29.49
CA THR A 187 -7.53 -7.75 30.04
C THR A 187 -8.45 -8.29 28.95
N ARG A 188 -9.31 -9.25 29.31
CA ARG A 188 -10.31 -9.77 28.37
C ARG A 188 -11.28 -8.70 27.86
N THR A 189 -11.63 -7.72 28.68
CA THR A 189 -12.47 -6.59 28.29
C THR A 189 -11.78 -5.72 27.26
N GLN A 190 -10.49 -5.47 27.43
CA GLN A 190 -9.67 -4.75 26.45
C GLN A 190 -9.54 -5.53 25.13
N ALA A 191 -9.39 -6.86 25.19
CA ALA A 191 -9.35 -7.70 24.00
C ALA A 191 -10.67 -7.62 23.20
N VAL A 192 -11.82 -7.69 23.86
CA VAL A 192 -13.14 -7.51 23.22
C VAL A 192 -13.27 -6.11 22.61
N ALA A 193 -12.95 -5.06 23.38
CA ALA A 193 -13.03 -3.68 22.87
C ALA A 193 -12.10 -3.43 21.66
N THR A 194 -10.90 -4.02 21.66
CA THR A 194 -9.96 -3.94 20.52
C THR A 194 -10.48 -4.72 19.32
N ALA A 195 -11.01 -5.92 19.53
CA ALA A 195 -11.58 -6.74 18.45
C ALA A 195 -12.79 -6.06 17.77
N LEU A 196 -13.67 -5.41 18.54
CA LEU A 196 -14.80 -4.62 18.02
C LEU A 196 -14.30 -3.39 17.22
N ARG A 197 -13.36 -2.61 17.76
CA ARG A 197 -12.80 -1.42 17.07
C ARG A 197 -12.12 -1.76 15.75
N GLN A 198 -11.49 -2.93 15.67
CA GLN A 198 -10.81 -3.40 14.46
C GLN A 198 -11.73 -4.21 13.54
N SER A 199 -13.04 -4.28 13.84
CA SER A 199 -14.03 -5.04 13.07
C SER A 199 -13.66 -6.54 12.90
N LEU A 200 -12.92 -7.10 13.85
CA LEU A 200 -12.55 -8.52 13.86
C LEU A 200 -13.67 -9.43 14.37
N ILE A 201 -14.59 -8.85 15.13
CA ILE A 201 -15.84 -9.44 15.60
C ILE A 201 -16.97 -8.42 15.40
N ALA A 202 -18.18 -8.90 15.19
CA ALA A 202 -19.42 -8.13 15.06
C ALA A 202 -20.42 -8.59 16.13
#